data_19124cf8e536197f4151c324459daf49
#
_entry.id   19124cf8e536197f4151c324459daf49
#
_cell.length_a   1.000
_cell.length_b   1.000
_cell.length_c   1.000
_cell.angle_alpha   90.00
_cell.angle_beta   90.00
_cell.angle_gamma   90.00
#
_symmetry.space_group_name_H-M   'P 1'
#
loop_
_entity.id
_entity.type
_entity.pdbx_description
1 polymer ?
#
loop_
_entity_poly.entity_id
_entity_poly.type
_entity_poly.pdbx_seq_one_letter_code
_entity_poly.pdbx_strand_id
1 'polypeptide(L)'
;MGAIMKNEFPNGVWPVMLTPYTEDNKIDYPALEKLTEWYFENDCDGLFAVCQSSEMFQQTLEERCKIAAAVKKYANGKPVIASGHISDSMEDQVEELKHMADTGIDALILISNRPAAQQESDQVMIERLQTLMEQLPKDLPLGFYECPYPYKRVLSKEVVKFLVDSERFYFLKDTSCDMASMSEKLQLIQGSNLKLYNANTATLLESLQEGAAGYSGVMANFHPRLYSWLCKNYAAQPEKARKLTDLLTMCSLIENSSYPVNAKYALQKMGVPMTLHSRRLDWKKLTVAQRMEAEQLIRLSAEVEDELGIAR
;
A
#
# COMPACT_ATOMS: atom_id res chain seq x y z
N MET A 1 22.90 -4.83 14.12
CA MET A 1 21.60 -4.52 13.49
C MET A 1 21.90 -3.52 12.40
N GLY A 2 22.00 -3.97 11.15
CA GLY A 2 22.28 -3.07 10.02
C GLY A 2 21.07 -2.21 9.76
N ALA A 3 21.23 -0.88 9.86
CA ALA A 3 20.31 0.02 9.19
C ALA A 3 20.23 -0.43 7.73
N ILE A 4 19.00 -0.63 7.20
CA ILE A 4 18.81 -0.78 5.77
C ILE A 4 19.54 0.39 5.13
N MET A 5 20.55 0.09 4.32
CA MET A 5 21.33 1.13 3.66
C MET A 5 20.31 2.03 2.95
N LYS A 6 20.46 3.35 3.11
CA LYS A 6 19.49 4.40 2.70
C LYS A 6 19.04 4.35 1.21
N ASN A 7 19.47 3.38 0.43
CA ASN A 7 19.34 3.37 -1.02
C ASN A 7 18.54 2.21 -1.61
N GLU A 8 17.96 1.30 -0.80
CA GLU A 8 17.31 0.12 -1.39
C GLU A 8 15.98 -0.24 -0.73
N PHE A 9 14.94 0.51 -1.07
CA PHE A 9 13.59 -0.03 -0.90
C PHE A 9 13.43 -1.22 -1.85
N PRO A 10 13.07 -2.43 -1.36
CA PRO A 10 12.95 -3.60 -2.22
C PRO A 10 11.86 -3.42 -3.27
N ASN A 11 12.17 -3.84 -4.49
CA ASN A 11 11.16 -4.02 -5.53
C ASN A 11 10.25 -5.18 -5.13
N GLY A 12 9.00 -5.19 -5.65
CA GLY A 12 8.07 -6.27 -5.44
C GLY A 12 6.73 -5.84 -4.82
N VAL A 13 6.19 -6.62 -3.89
CA VAL A 13 4.82 -6.46 -3.41
C VAL A 13 4.80 -5.82 -2.03
N TRP A 14 4.07 -4.70 -1.94
CA TRP A 14 3.83 -3.93 -0.72
C TRP A 14 2.33 -3.86 -0.43
N PRO A 15 1.76 -4.85 0.28
CA PRO A 15 0.34 -4.86 0.60
C PRO A 15 -0.07 -3.63 1.39
N VAL A 16 -1.23 -3.09 1.04
CA VAL A 16 -1.92 -2.07 1.83
C VAL A 16 -2.66 -2.80 2.95
N MET A 17 -2.06 -2.85 4.13
CA MET A 17 -2.53 -3.69 5.23
C MET A 17 -3.94 -3.35 5.67
N LEU A 18 -4.67 -4.37 6.11
CA LEU A 18 -5.93 -4.22 6.85
C LEU A 18 -5.63 -4.06 8.33
N THR A 19 -6.57 -3.45 9.06
CA THR A 19 -6.54 -3.44 10.51
C THR A 19 -7.55 -4.44 11.06
N PRO A 20 -7.11 -5.48 11.77
CA PRO A 20 -8.00 -6.34 12.53
C PRO A 20 -8.61 -5.60 13.73
N TYR A 21 -9.91 -5.80 13.94
CA TYR A 21 -10.62 -5.29 15.13
C TYR A 21 -11.23 -6.45 15.89
N THR A 22 -11.32 -6.29 17.22
CA THR A 22 -12.08 -7.19 18.10
C THR A 22 -13.59 -6.96 17.95
N GLU A 23 -14.43 -7.82 18.53
CA GLU A 23 -15.89 -7.65 18.50
C GLU A 23 -16.35 -6.37 19.23
N ASP A 24 -15.58 -5.89 20.22
CA ASP A 24 -15.82 -4.64 20.95
C ASP A 24 -15.14 -3.42 20.30
N ASN A 25 -14.79 -3.53 19.01
CA ASN A 25 -14.27 -2.43 18.18
C ASN A 25 -12.91 -1.86 18.61
N LYS A 26 -12.07 -2.64 19.27
CA LYS A 26 -10.68 -2.29 19.57
C LYS A 26 -9.73 -2.88 18.54
N ILE A 27 -8.52 -2.34 18.43
CA ILE A 27 -7.47 -2.95 17.61
C ILE A 27 -7.12 -4.33 18.17
N ASP A 28 -7.16 -5.36 17.31
CA ASP A 28 -6.77 -6.72 17.66
C ASP A 28 -5.30 -6.94 17.33
N TYR A 29 -4.43 -6.64 18.29
CA TYR A 29 -2.97 -6.77 18.10
C TYR A 29 -2.50 -8.21 17.89
N PRO A 30 -3.04 -9.23 18.57
CA PRO A 30 -2.72 -10.62 18.25
C PRO A 30 -3.04 -11.00 16.79
N ALA A 31 -4.21 -10.61 16.29
CA ALA A 31 -4.56 -10.84 14.89
C ALA A 31 -3.70 -9.98 13.93
N LEU A 32 -3.30 -8.77 14.32
CA LEU A 32 -2.40 -7.91 13.54
C LEU A 32 -1.00 -8.53 13.42
N GLU A 33 -0.49 -9.16 14.48
CA GLU A 33 0.77 -9.92 14.44
C GLU A 33 0.69 -11.07 13.43
N LYS A 34 -0.36 -11.89 13.51
CA LYS A 34 -0.59 -13.00 12.57
C LYS A 34 -0.78 -12.54 11.14
N LEU A 35 -1.46 -11.42 10.93
CA LEU A 35 -1.60 -10.82 9.60
C LEU A 35 -0.23 -10.35 9.06
N THR A 36 0.60 -9.75 9.90
CA THR A 36 1.96 -9.31 9.53
C THR A 36 2.83 -10.50 9.11
N GLU A 37 2.83 -11.58 9.89
CA GLU A 37 3.51 -12.84 9.57
C GLU A 37 3.00 -13.41 8.23
N TRP A 38 1.68 -13.48 8.06
CA TRP A 38 1.03 -14.02 6.86
C TRP A 38 1.49 -13.30 5.58
N TYR A 39 1.61 -11.98 5.56
CA TYR A 39 2.08 -11.27 4.38
C TYR A 39 3.51 -11.70 3.99
N PHE A 40 4.40 -11.80 4.96
CA PHE A 40 5.79 -12.19 4.68
C PHE A 40 5.94 -13.68 4.31
N GLU A 41 5.11 -14.55 4.86
CA GLU A 41 5.01 -15.96 4.47
C GLU A 41 4.44 -16.11 3.05
N ASN A 42 3.75 -15.09 2.56
CA ASN A 42 3.20 -15.03 1.21
C ASN A 42 3.99 -14.10 0.27
N ASP A 43 5.32 -14.05 0.44
CA ASP A 43 6.29 -13.40 -0.45
C ASP A 43 6.14 -11.88 -0.63
N CYS A 44 5.57 -11.18 0.35
CA CYS A 44 5.57 -9.72 0.34
C CYS A 44 6.95 -9.18 0.70
N ASP A 45 7.38 -8.12 0.00
CA ASP A 45 8.72 -7.54 0.11
C ASP A 45 8.79 -6.42 1.15
N GLY A 46 7.66 -5.82 1.48
CA GLY A 46 7.49 -4.83 2.55
C GLY A 46 6.02 -4.63 2.88
N LEU A 47 5.70 -3.80 3.88
CA LEU A 47 4.32 -3.58 4.33
C LEU A 47 3.97 -2.10 4.37
N PHE A 48 2.78 -1.74 3.89
CA PHE A 48 2.18 -0.42 4.08
C PHE A 48 1.17 -0.50 5.23
N ALA A 49 1.62 -0.26 6.45
CA ALA A 49 0.90 -0.57 7.68
C ALA A 49 -0.31 0.33 7.95
N VAL A 50 -0.15 1.66 7.74
CA VAL A 50 -1.23 2.64 7.95
C VAL A 50 -1.52 3.35 6.64
N CYS A 51 -2.70 3.10 6.08
CA CYS A 51 -3.15 3.63 4.80
C CYS A 51 -4.69 3.64 4.75
N GLN A 52 -5.29 3.96 3.61
CA GLN A 52 -6.74 3.92 3.47
C GLN A 52 -7.35 2.54 3.75
N SER A 53 -6.68 1.47 3.32
CA SER A 53 -7.12 0.08 3.55
C SER A 53 -7.11 -0.32 5.01
N SER A 54 -6.23 0.26 5.81
CA SER A 54 -6.20 0.06 7.27
C SER A 54 -7.30 0.80 8.00
N GLU A 55 -8.17 1.51 7.29
CA GLU A 55 -9.25 2.34 7.85
C GLU A 55 -8.71 3.55 8.65
N MET A 56 -7.57 4.13 8.22
CA MET A 56 -6.87 5.21 8.96
C MET A 56 -7.74 6.43 9.25
N PHE A 57 -8.75 6.72 8.41
CA PHE A 57 -9.68 7.83 8.61
C PHE A 57 -10.70 7.59 9.72
N GLN A 58 -10.82 6.36 10.21
CA GLN A 58 -11.70 5.93 11.32
C GLN A 58 -10.90 5.60 12.60
N GLN A 59 -9.62 5.95 12.63
CA GLN A 59 -8.71 5.70 13.74
C GLN A 59 -8.23 7.01 14.34
N THR A 60 -8.03 7.01 15.67
CA THR A 60 -7.35 8.13 16.34
C THR A 60 -5.87 8.18 15.96
N LEU A 61 -5.20 9.30 16.17
CA LEU A 61 -3.75 9.42 15.96
C LEU A 61 -2.99 8.37 16.78
N GLU A 62 -3.37 8.20 18.05
CA GLU A 62 -2.76 7.21 18.93
C GLU A 62 -2.89 5.78 18.38
N GLU A 63 -4.08 5.40 17.86
CA GLU A 63 -4.29 4.09 17.25
C GLU A 63 -3.41 3.90 16.00
N ARG A 64 -3.35 4.91 15.10
CA ARG A 64 -2.51 4.86 13.90
C ARG A 64 -1.04 4.64 14.25
N CYS A 65 -0.51 5.41 15.22
CA CYS A 65 0.87 5.27 15.67
C CYS A 65 1.13 3.91 16.34
N LYS A 66 0.23 3.44 17.19
CA LYS A 66 0.34 2.12 17.83
C LYS A 66 0.31 0.97 16.81
N ILE A 67 -0.53 1.06 15.76
CA ILE A 67 -0.55 0.08 14.66
C ILE A 67 0.79 0.08 13.95
N ALA A 68 1.31 1.23 13.54
CA ALA A 68 2.58 1.34 12.84
C ALA A 68 3.75 0.76 13.66
N ALA A 69 3.85 1.12 14.94
CA ALA A 69 4.88 0.61 15.85
C ALA A 69 4.77 -0.91 16.06
N ALA A 70 3.54 -1.42 16.23
CA ALA A 70 3.30 -2.85 16.39
C ALA A 70 3.70 -3.64 15.14
N VAL A 71 3.27 -3.21 13.94
CA VAL A 71 3.63 -3.85 12.68
C VAL A 71 5.14 -3.79 12.48
N LYS A 72 5.81 -2.66 12.76
CA LYS A 72 7.26 -2.55 12.67
C LYS A 72 7.98 -3.55 13.57
N LYS A 73 7.48 -3.75 14.77
CA LYS A 73 8.00 -4.76 15.70
C LYS A 73 7.79 -6.18 15.16
N TYR A 74 6.57 -6.50 14.67
CA TYR A 74 6.22 -7.84 14.18
C TYR A 74 6.92 -8.18 12.86
N ALA A 75 7.26 -7.18 12.05
CA ALA A 75 7.97 -7.36 10.78
C ALA A 75 9.41 -7.88 10.93
N ASN A 76 9.95 -7.93 12.14
CA ASN A 76 11.25 -8.54 12.47
C ASN A 76 12.38 -8.12 11.53
N GLY A 77 12.53 -6.80 11.35
CA GLY A 77 13.60 -6.20 10.52
C GLY A 77 13.25 -6.02 9.05
N LYS A 78 12.15 -6.56 8.57
CA LYS A 78 11.65 -6.29 7.21
C LYS A 78 11.05 -4.87 7.11
N PRO A 79 11.01 -4.27 5.91
CA PRO A 79 10.62 -2.88 5.76
C PRO A 79 9.12 -2.67 5.97
N VAL A 80 8.81 -1.60 6.71
CA VAL A 80 7.44 -1.15 6.99
C VAL A 80 7.34 0.34 6.74
N ILE A 81 6.37 0.74 5.93
CA ILE A 81 6.03 2.14 5.68
C ILE A 81 4.65 2.44 6.25
N ALA A 82 4.41 3.68 6.62
CA ALA A 82 3.11 4.13 7.10
C ALA A 82 2.83 5.57 6.67
N SER A 83 1.55 5.83 6.43
CA SER A 83 0.96 7.15 6.35
C SER A 83 0.32 7.49 7.71
N GLY A 84 -0.49 8.51 7.77
CA GLY A 84 -1.25 8.72 9.00
C GLY A 84 -1.61 10.17 9.27
N HIS A 85 -1.20 11.10 8.39
CA HIS A 85 -1.73 12.45 8.42
C HIS A 85 -3.06 12.47 7.65
N ILE A 86 -4.11 12.87 8.35
CA ILE A 86 -5.48 12.91 7.81
C ILE A 86 -6.16 14.25 8.01
N SER A 87 -5.54 15.14 8.78
CA SER A 87 -6.07 16.47 9.10
C SER A 87 -5.91 17.46 7.95
N ASP A 88 -6.72 18.51 7.95
CA ASP A 88 -6.70 19.55 6.92
C ASP A 88 -5.73 20.69 7.26
N SER A 89 -5.57 21.03 8.58
CA SER A 89 -4.63 22.08 9.00
C SER A 89 -3.18 21.63 8.90
N MET A 90 -2.28 22.54 8.54
CA MET A 90 -0.85 22.25 8.44
C MET A 90 -0.23 21.94 9.81
N GLU A 91 -0.70 22.58 10.87
CA GLU A 91 -0.25 22.36 12.23
C GLU A 91 -0.56 20.92 12.67
N ASP A 92 -1.80 20.46 12.46
CA ASP A 92 -2.21 19.10 12.82
C ASP A 92 -1.47 18.06 11.95
N GLN A 93 -1.28 18.34 10.65
CA GLN A 93 -0.50 17.44 9.78
C GLN A 93 0.94 17.29 10.27
N VAL A 94 1.60 18.38 10.68
CA VAL A 94 2.96 18.32 11.25
C VAL A 94 2.99 17.49 12.52
N GLU A 95 2.02 17.65 13.42
CA GLU A 95 1.91 16.86 14.63
C GLU A 95 1.71 15.37 14.32
N GLU A 96 0.74 15.05 13.46
CA GLU A 96 0.45 13.67 13.04
C GLU A 96 1.67 12.99 12.42
N LEU A 97 2.39 13.71 11.53
CA LEU A 97 3.58 13.19 10.86
C LEU A 97 4.76 12.99 11.82
N LYS A 98 4.98 13.90 12.78
CA LYS A 98 6.02 13.73 13.81
C LYS A 98 5.75 12.53 14.68
N HIS A 99 4.52 12.36 15.17
CA HIS A 99 4.15 11.17 15.97
C HIS A 99 4.32 9.88 15.18
N MET A 100 3.97 9.88 13.88
CA MET A 100 4.17 8.71 13.03
C MET A 100 5.67 8.43 12.79
N ALA A 101 6.50 9.46 12.62
CA ALA A 101 7.96 9.30 12.46
C ALA A 101 8.60 8.63 13.68
N ASP A 102 8.10 8.90 14.89
CA ASP A 102 8.60 8.32 16.14
C ASP A 102 8.27 6.83 16.33
N THR A 103 7.46 6.24 15.43
CA THR A 103 7.07 4.81 15.52
C THR A 103 8.13 3.83 15.05
N GLY A 104 9.24 4.33 14.47
CA GLY A 104 10.36 3.52 13.98
C GLY A 104 10.15 2.88 12.61
N ILE A 105 9.16 3.33 11.84
CA ILE A 105 8.92 2.93 10.45
C ILE A 105 10.12 3.27 9.55
N ASP A 106 10.27 2.56 8.42
CA ASP A 106 11.39 2.73 7.49
C ASP A 106 11.19 3.89 6.51
N ALA A 107 9.94 4.27 6.23
CA ALA A 107 9.61 5.53 5.55
C ALA A 107 8.24 6.06 5.97
N LEU A 108 8.15 7.39 6.04
CA LEU A 108 6.93 8.14 6.31
C LEU A 108 6.26 8.52 4.98
N ILE A 109 5.00 8.12 4.81
CA ILE A 109 4.26 8.32 3.56
C ILE A 109 3.31 9.51 3.66
N LEU A 110 3.54 10.53 2.85
CA LEU A 110 2.63 11.65 2.71
C LEU A 110 1.53 11.32 1.70
N ILE A 111 0.31 11.82 1.92
CA ILE A 111 -0.81 11.61 0.99
C ILE A 111 -1.12 12.87 0.19
N SER A 112 -1.41 12.71 -1.10
CA SER A 112 -1.47 13.82 -2.07
C SER A 112 -2.60 14.83 -1.85
N ASN A 113 -3.63 14.45 -1.10
CA ASN A 113 -4.83 15.27 -0.89
C ASN A 113 -4.88 15.97 0.48
N ARG A 114 -3.72 16.13 1.16
CA ARG A 114 -3.62 16.85 2.44
C ARG A 114 -2.76 18.11 2.36
N PRO A 115 -1.57 18.11 1.73
CA PRO A 115 -0.77 19.33 1.61
C PRO A 115 -1.48 20.43 0.82
N ALA A 116 -2.35 20.06 -0.15
CA ALA A 116 -3.10 21.05 -0.90
C ALA A 116 -4.52 20.56 -1.21
N ALA A 117 -5.50 21.45 -1.16
CA ALA A 117 -6.88 21.16 -1.55
C ALA A 117 -6.98 20.86 -3.06
N GLN A 118 -8.09 20.24 -3.46
CA GLN A 118 -8.25 19.77 -4.83
C GLN A 118 -8.09 20.87 -5.90
N GLN A 119 -8.53 22.09 -5.60
CA GLN A 119 -8.52 23.24 -6.51
C GLN A 119 -7.26 24.09 -6.37
N GLU A 120 -6.40 23.85 -5.39
CA GLU A 120 -5.15 24.59 -5.21
C GLU A 120 -4.08 24.14 -6.22
N SER A 121 -3.17 25.07 -6.58
CA SER A 121 -2.13 24.80 -7.55
C SER A 121 -1.06 23.83 -7.01
N ASP A 122 -0.26 23.28 -7.93
CA ASP A 122 0.89 22.46 -7.57
C ASP A 122 1.97 23.26 -6.88
N GLN A 123 2.10 24.56 -7.19
CA GLN A 123 3.01 25.46 -6.49
C GLN A 123 2.68 25.54 -5.00
N VAL A 124 1.38 25.69 -4.64
CA VAL A 124 0.95 25.68 -3.23
C VAL A 124 1.25 24.33 -2.56
N MET A 125 1.05 23.23 -3.29
CA MET A 125 1.39 21.91 -2.80
C MET A 125 2.88 21.78 -2.51
N ILE A 126 3.74 22.22 -3.42
CA ILE A 126 5.20 22.18 -3.27
C ILE A 126 5.65 23.02 -2.08
N GLU A 127 5.16 24.24 -1.93
CA GLU A 127 5.50 25.12 -0.79
C GLU A 127 5.12 24.49 0.56
N ARG A 128 3.95 23.87 0.64
CA ARG A 128 3.52 23.16 1.85
C ARG A 128 4.30 21.88 2.10
N LEU A 129 4.66 21.15 1.04
CA LEU A 129 5.55 19.98 1.17
C LEU A 129 6.92 20.38 1.71
N GLN A 130 7.50 21.50 1.24
CA GLN A 130 8.75 22.06 1.79
C GLN A 130 8.61 22.34 3.29
N THR A 131 7.53 23.02 3.68
CA THR A 131 7.25 23.32 5.10
C THR A 131 7.13 22.05 5.94
N LEU A 132 6.42 21.01 5.46
CA LEU A 132 6.32 19.73 6.15
C LEU A 132 7.69 19.05 6.28
N MET A 133 8.46 19.00 5.20
CA MET A 133 9.77 18.36 5.18
C MET A 133 10.79 19.02 6.14
N GLU A 134 10.71 20.33 6.33
CA GLU A 134 11.55 21.07 7.29
C GLU A 134 11.26 20.66 8.75
N GLN A 135 10.04 20.23 9.04
CA GLN A 135 9.59 19.83 10.36
C GLN A 135 9.85 18.35 10.69
N LEU A 136 10.25 17.56 9.69
CA LEU A 136 10.44 16.12 9.83
C LEU A 136 11.92 15.74 9.98
N PRO A 137 12.23 14.59 10.64
CA PRO A 137 13.61 14.10 10.75
C PRO A 137 14.27 13.99 9.38
N LYS A 138 15.47 14.59 9.24
CA LYS A 138 16.17 14.67 7.94
C LYS A 138 16.67 13.32 7.42
N ASP A 139 16.87 12.39 8.30
CA ASP A 139 17.37 11.03 8.02
C ASP A 139 16.26 10.00 7.79
N LEU A 140 15.00 10.33 8.09
CA LEU A 140 13.86 9.47 7.81
C LEU A 140 13.51 9.56 6.31
N PRO A 141 13.53 8.44 5.56
CA PRO A 141 13.03 8.39 4.19
C PRO A 141 11.56 8.80 4.12
N LEU A 142 11.19 9.50 3.05
CA LEU A 142 9.82 9.87 2.76
C LEU A 142 9.28 9.06 1.58
N GLY A 143 7.98 8.96 1.52
CA GLY A 143 7.26 8.44 0.36
C GLY A 143 6.02 9.27 0.08
N PHE A 144 5.36 8.96 -1.03
CA PHE A 144 4.16 9.65 -1.44
C PHE A 144 3.07 8.66 -1.86
N TYR A 145 1.83 8.98 -1.55
CA TYR A 145 0.68 8.17 -1.89
C TYR A 145 -0.43 9.03 -2.50
N GLU A 146 -0.80 8.74 -3.74
CA GLU A 146 -1.97 9.33 -4.40
C GLU A 146 -3.25 8.76 -3.79
N CYS A 147 -3.54 9.14 -2.54
CA CYS A 147 -4.68 8.64 -1.79
C CYS A 147 -6.00 9.08 -2.45
N PRO A 148 -6.91 8.14 -2.81
CA PRO A 148 -8.13 8.50 -3.53
C PRO A 148 -9.23 9.09 -2.64
N TYR A 149 -9.11 9.06 -1.32
CA TYR A 149 -10.12 9.59 -0.38
C TYR A 149 -9.55 10.76 0.45
N PRO A 150 -10.29 11.85 0.64
CA PRO A 150 -11.67 12.13 0.19
C PRO A 150 -11.80 12.48 -1.30
N TYR A 151 -10.72 12.80 -1.98
CA TYR A 151 -10.64 13.02 -3.42
C TYR A 151 -9.29 12.54 -3.94
N LYS A 152 -9.25 12.11 -5.19
CA LYS A 152 -8.01 11.71 -5.86
C LYS A 152 -7.28 12.95 -6.40
N ARG A 153 -6.00 13.10 -6.03
CA ARG A 153 -5.08 14.05 -6.63
C ARG A 153 -3.87 13.28 -7.16
N VAL A 154 -3.85 13.06 -8.46
CA VAL A 154 -2.71 12.47 -9.17
C VAL A 154 -1.60 13.52 -9.24
N LEU A 155 -0.35 13.09 -9.05
CA LEU A 155 0.80 13.99 -9.09
C LEU A 155 1.09 14.46 -10.51
N SER A 156 1.30 15.76 -10.66
CA SER A 156 1.81 16.37 -11.89
C SER A 156 3.32 16.18 -12.04
N LYS A 157 3.83 16.50 -13.24
CA LYS A 157 5.28 16.51 -13.53
C LYS A 157 6.05 17.38 -12.57
N GLU A 158 5.53 18.57 -12.29
CA GLU A 158 6.15 19.56 -11.43
C GLU A 158 6.34 19.02 -10.02
N VAL A 159 5.29 18.38 -9.47
CA VAL A 159 5.36 17.78 -8.14
C VAL A 159 6.32 16.59 -8.13
N VAL A 160 6.24 15.68 -9.10
CA VAL A 160 7.16 14.53 -9.19
C VAL A 160 8.61 15.00 -9.31
N LYS A 161 8.88 16.02 -10.14
CA LYS A 161 10.21 16.60 -10.25
C LYS A 161 10.71 17.18 -8.90
N PHE A 162 9.86 17.88 -8.17
CA PHE A 162 10.17 18.36 -6.82
C PHE A 162 10.54 17.20 -5.87
N LEU A 163 9.77 16.09 -5.90
CA LEU A 163 10.07 14.93 -5.07
C LEU A 163 11.46 14.34 -5.39
N VAL A 164 11.79 14.23 -6.67
CA VAL A 164 13.10 13.76 -7.16
C VAL A 164 14.22 14.69 -6.72
N ASP A 165 14.08 16.00 -7.00
CA ASP A 165 15.11 17.01 -6.72
C ASP A 165 15.38 17.17 -5.21
N SER A 166 14.43 16.81 -4.35
CA SER A 166 14.59 16.83 -2.89
C SER A 166 15.47 15.70 -2.34
N GLU A 167 15.70 14.63 -3.10
CA GLU A 167 16.43 13.41 -2.71
C GLU A 167 15.91 12.73 -1.42
N ARG A 168 14.72 13.13 -0.94
CA ARG A 168 14.13 12.63 0.31
C ARG A 168 13.12 11.51 0.09
N PHE A 169 12.57 11.36 -1.13
CA PHE A 169 11.49 10.42 -1.44
C PHE A 169 12.02 9.15 -2.09
N TYR A 170 11.56 7.99 -1.56
CA TYR A 170 11.97 6.65 -1.97
C TYR A 170 10.81 5.78 -2.44
N PHE A 171 9.59 6.14 -2.11
CA PHE A 171 8.40 5.36 -2.40
C PHE A 171 7.30 6.24 -2.98
N LEU A 172 6.78 5.91 -4.16
CA LEU A 172 5.60 6.54 -4.76
C LEU A 172 4.56 5.47 -5.05
N LYS A 173 3.42 5.52 -4.36
CA LYS A 173 2.28 4.70 -4.71
C LYS A 173 1.40 5.44 -5.71
N ASP A 174 1.41 4.96 -6.95
CA ASP A 174 0.57 5.47 -8.03
C ASP A 174 -0.82 4.84 -7.99
N THR A 175 -1.84 5.66 -8.06
CA THR A 175 -3.24 5.25 -8.18
C THR A 175 -3.93 5.89 -9.38
N SER A 176 -3.18 6.43 -10.34
CA SER A 176 -3.74 7.07 -11.52
C SER A 176 -4.61 6.12 -12.35
N CYS A 177 -4.24 4.85 -12.41
CA CYS A 177 -4.81 3.83 -13.30
C CYS A 177 -4.66 4.23 -14.78
N ASP A 178 -3.63 5.01 -15.10
CA ASP A 178 -3.38 5.58 -16.43
C ASP A 178 -1.92 5.38 -16.82
N MET A 179 -1.68 4.58 -17.87
CA MET A 179 -0.34 4.28 -18.34
C MET A 179 0.41 5.53 -18.84
N ALA A 180 -0.28 6.48 -19.47
CA ALA A 180 0.39 7.70 -19.94
C ALA A 180 0.94 8.52 -18.76
N SER A 181 0.15 8.66 -17.69
CA SER A 181 0.57 9.30 -16.44
C SER A 181 1.72 8.55 -15.77
N MET A 182 1.65 7.20 -15.71
CA MET A 182 2.72 6.39 -15.11
C MET A 182 4.01 6.45 -15.92
N SER A 183 3.94 6.32 -17.25
CA SER A 183 5.11 6.41 -18.15
C SER A 183 5.86 7.73 -17.97
N GLU A 184 5.13 8.83 -17.86
CA GLU A 184 5.71 10.14 -17.62
C GLU A 184 6.42 10.21 -16.26
N LYS A 185 5.80 9.70 -15.18
CA LYS A 185 6.42 9.63 -13.85
C LYS A 185 7.66 8.72 -13.87
N LEU A 186 7.58 7.54 -14.51
CA LEU A 186 8.71 6.61 -14.61
C LEU A 186 9.92 7.22 -15.33
N GLN A 187 9.69 8.01 -16.39
CA GLN A 187 10.77 8.76 -17.05
C GLN A 187 11.41 9.79 -16.13
N LEU A 188 10.61 10.52 -15.35
CA LEU A 188 11.10 11.57 -14.43
C LEU A 188 11.90 11.00 -13.26
N ILE A 189 11.54 9.83 -12.74
CA ILE A 189 12.20 9.22 -11.58
C ILE A 189 13.42 8.38 -11.97
N GLN A 190 13.68 8.17 -13.25
CA GLN A 190 14.80 7.35 -13.72
C GLN A 190 16.14 7.84 -13.16
N GLY A 191 16.88 6.95 -12.52
CA GLY A 191 18.18 7.26 -11.91
C GLY A 191 18.11 7.98 -10.55
N SER A 192 16.90 8.25 -10.03
CA SER A 192 16.70 8.81 -8.68
C SER A 192 16.50 7.71 -7.63
N ASN A 193 16.38 8.13 -6.36
CA ASN A 193 16.01 7.22 -5.25
C ASN A 193 14.52 6.84 -5.26
N LEU A 194 13.69 7.62 -5.94
CA LEU A 194 12.24 7.45 -5.93
C LEU A 194 11.84 6.24 -6.77
N LYS A 195 11.09 5.33 -6.21
CA LYS A 195 10.54 4.14 -6.89
C LYS A 195 9.02 4.23 -6.97
N LEU A 196 8.46 3.89 -8.14
CA LEU A 196 7.02 3.84 -8.36
C LEU A 196 6.48 2.43 -8.15
N TYR A 197 5.45 2.31 -7.31
CA TYR A 197 4.68 1.08 -7.07
C TYR A 197 3.25 1.30 -7.56
N ASN A 198 2.83 0.49 -8.52
CA ASN A 198 1.50 0.58 -9.10
C ASN A 198 0.45 -0.03 -8.17
N ALA A 199 -0.68 0.66 -7.97
CA ALA A 199 -1.80 0.14 -7.19
C ALA A 199 -2.86 -0.55 -8.05
N ASN A 200 -2.82 -0.41 -9.37
CA ASN A 200 -3.81 -0.93 -10.30
C ASN A 200 -3.33 -2.19 -11.01
N THR A 201 -4.11 -3.26 -10.95
CA THR A 201 -3.76 -4.54 -11.53
C THR A 201 -3.73 -4.51 -13.07
N ALA A 202 -4.70 -3.85 -13.69
CA ALA A 202 -4.85 -3.86 -15.14
C ALA A 202 -3.67 -3.22 -15.88
N THR A 203 -2.97 -2.28 -15.26
CA THR A 203 -1.81 -1.58 -15.81
C THR A 203 -0.47 -2.07 -15.22
N LEU A 204 -0.50 -3.11 -14.37
CA LEU A 204 0.69 -3.53 -13.63
C LEU A 204 1.79 -4.05 -14.54
N LEU A 205 1.48 -4.99 -15.45
CA LEU A 205 2.48 -5.60 -16.32
C LEU A 205 3.18 -4.57 -17.20
N GLU A 206 2.42 -3.69 -17.83
CA GLU A 206 2.94 -2.62 -18.68
C GLU A 206 3.83 -1.67 -17.85
N SER A 207 3.40 -1.28 -16.65
CA SER A 207 4.21 -0.42 -15.78
C SER A 207 5.52 -1.09 -15.32
N LEU A 208 5.50 -2.40 -15.03
CA LEU A 208 6.72 -3.16 -14.72
C LEU A 208 7.69 -3.19 -15.90
N GLN A 209 7.19 -3.36 -17.13
CA GLN A 209 8.00 -3.33 -18.34
C GLN A 209 8.65 -1.96 -18.59
N GLU A 210 8.02 -0.89 -18.12
CA GLU A 210 8.54 0.49 -18.18
C GLU A 210 9.40 0.88 -16.97
N GLY A 211 9.61 -0.04 -16.00
CA GLY A 211 10.52 0.17 -14.87
C GLY A 211 9.86 0.49 -13.54
N ALA A 212 8.56 0.28 -13.39
CA ALA A 212 7.94 0.32 -12.07
C ALA A 212 8.56 -0.72 -11.13
N ALA A 213 8.68 -0.37 -9.85
CA ALA A 213 9.34 -1.20 -8.86
C ALA A 213 8.47 -2.37 -8.38
N GLY A 214 7.16 -2.30 -8.54
CA GLY A 214 6.27 -3.37 -8.10
C GLY A 214 4.82 -2.94 -7.90
N TYR A 215 4.15 -3.67 -7.02
CA TYR A 215 2.73 -3.54 -6.74
C TYR A 215 2.45 -3.10 -5.30
N SER A 216 1.62 -2.08 -5.12
CA SER A 216 1.11 -1.67 -3.80
C SER A 216 -0.40 -1.44 -3.86
N GLY A 217 -1.18 -2.50 -3.99
CA GLY A 217 -2.61 -2.46 -4.20
C GLY A 217 -3.41 -3.37 -3.28
N VAL A 218 -4.72 -3.25 -3.39
CA VAL A 218 -5.72 -3.94 -2.57
C VAL A 218 -5.62 -5.45 -2.70
N MET A 219 -5.36 -5.96 -3.91
CA MET A 219 -5.41 -7.39 -4.19
C MET A 219 -4.30 -8.20 -3.53
N ALA A 220 -3.24 -7.55 -3.03
CA ALA A 220 -2.25 -8.21 -2.18
C ALA A 220 -2.81 -8.69 -0.82
N ASN A 221 -4.05 -8.31 -0.47
CA ASN A 221 -4.79 -8.87 0.67
C ASN A 221 -5.52 -10.19 0.36
N PHE A 222 -5.52 -10.62 -0.91
CA PHE A 222 -6.21 -11.84 -1.35
C PHE A 222 -5.24 -12.91 -1.84
N HIS A 223 -4.28 -12.56 -2.70
CA HIS A 223 -3.35 -13.51 -3.33
C HIS A 223 -1.97 -12.88 -3.63
N PRO A 224 -1.23 -12.44 -2.61
CA PRO A 224 0.03 -11.71 -2.78
C PRO A 224 1.11 -12.50 -3.52
N ARG A 225 1.16 -13.84 -3.39
CA ARG A 225 2.14 -14.69 -4.09
C ARG A 225 2.06 -14.58 -5.61
N LEU A 226 0.84 -14.46 -6.16
CA LEU A 226 0.66 -14.28 -7.60
C LEU A 226 1.22 -12.94 -8.08
N TYR A 227 1.03 -11.86 -7.31
CA TYR A 227 1.66 -10.56 -7.61
C TYR A 227 3.17 -10.61 -7.43
N SER A 228 3.68 -11.29 -6.40
CA SER A 228 5.11 -11.49 -6.21
C SER A 228 5.74 -12.26 -7.36
N TRP A 229 5.08 -13.35 -7.81
CA TRP A 229 5.53 -14.09 -8.99
C TRP A 229 5.55 -13.20 -10.23
N LEU A 230 4.51 -12.42 -10.47
CA LEU A 230 4.43 -11.50 -11.61
C LEU A 230 5.58 -10.47 -11.58
N CYS A 231 5.79 -9.79 -10.45
CA CYS A 231 6.86 -8.81 -10.28
C CYS A 231 8.26 -9.40 -10.50
N LYS A 232 8.47 -10.66 -10.13
CA LYS A 232 9.78 -11.35 -10.24
C LYS A 232 10.03 -11.99 -11.60
N ASN A 233 8.98 -12.38 -12.34
CA ASN A 233 9.11 -13.27 -13.50
C ASN A 233 8.63 -12.66 -14.82
N TYR A 234 8.03 -11.47 -14.84
CA TYR A 234 7.41 -10.88 -16.03
C TYR A 234 8.37 -10.79 -17.23
N ALA A 235 9.65 -10.50 -16.99
CA ALA A 235 10.66 -10.39 -18.06
C ALA A 235 11.17 -11.76 -18.54
N ALA A 236 11.31 -12.72 -17.62
CA ALA A 236 11.81 -14.05 -17.93
C ALA A 236 10.75 -14.99 -18.53
N GLN A 237 9.47 -14.77 -18.20
CA GLN A 237 8.34 -15.60 -18.61
C GLN A 237 7.17 -14.76 -19.16
N PRO A 238 7.37 -13.97 -20.26
CA PRO A 238 6.42 -12.94 -20.70
C PRO A 238 5.04 -13.49 -21.07
N GLU A 239 4.95 -14.68 -21.67
CA GLU A 239 3.66 -15.29 -22.05
C GLU A 239 2.85 -15.70 -20.81
N LYS A 240 3.50 -16.28 -19.80
CA LYS A 240 2.83 -16.62 -18.53
C LYS A 240 2.45 -15.36 -17.76
N ALA A 241 3.33 -14.35 -17.76
CA ALA A 241 3.05 -13.06 -17.12
C ALA A 241 1.81 -12.39 -17.73
N ARG A 242 1.68 -12.41 -19.06
CA ARG A 242 0.48 -11.88 -19.74
C ARG A 242 -0.79 -12.61 -19.31
N LYS A 243 -0.80 -13.93 -19.38
CA LYS A 243 -1.95 -14.74 -18.95
C LYS A 243 -2.32 -14.52 -17.48
N LEU A 244 -1.30 -14.43 -16.61
CA LEU A 244 -1.52 -14.15 -15.20
C LEU A 244 -2.10 -12.74 -15.00
N THR A 245 -1.60 -11.74 -15.72
CA THR A 245 -2.12 -10.36 -15.64
C THR A 245 -3.59 -10.29 -16.05
N ASP A 246 -3.97 -10.96 -17.15
CA ASP A 246 -5.36 -11.01 -17.61
C ASP A 246 -6.27 -11.61 -16.53
N LEU A 247 -5.86 -12.71 -15.91
CA LEU A 247 -6.57 -13.33 -14.80
C LEU A 247 -6.67 -12.39 -13.58
N LEU A 248 -5.54 -11.84 -13.12
CA LEU A 248 -5.48 -10.97 -11.96
C LEU A 248 -6.33 -9.72 -12.15
N THR A 249 -6.37 -9.17 -13.37
CA THR A 249 -7.23 -8.04 -13.72
C THR A 249 -8.70 -8.38 -13.52
N MET A 250 -9.15 -9.53 -13.97
CA MET A 250 -10.54 -9.96 -13.78
C MET A 250 -10.83 -10.27 -12.30
N CYS A 251 -9.89 -10.89 -11.59
CA CYS A 251 -10.00 -11.14 -10.15
C CYS A 251 -10.09 -9.84 -9.33
N SER A 252 -9.43 -8.77 -9.77
CA SER A 252 -9.42 -7.50 -9.04
C SER A 252 -10.78 -6.80 -8.97
N LEU A 253 -11.75 -7.20 -9.79
CA LEU A 253 -13.12 -6.68 -9.72
C LEU A 253 -13.79 -6.92 -8.36
N ILE A 254 -13.33 -7.91 -7.59
CA ILE A 254 -13.84 -8.22 -6.25
C ILE A 254 -13.63 -7.05 -5.26
N GLU A 255 -12.62 -6.19 -5.49
CA GLU A 255 -12.37 -5.03 -4.64
C GLU A 255 -13.49 -3.99 -4.68
N ASN A 256 -14.30 -3.97 -5.74
CA ASN A 256 -15.43 -3.06 -5.90
C ASN A 256 -16.67 -3.46 -5.10
N SER A 257 -16.66 -4.61 -4.46
CA SER A 257 -17.80 -5.17 -3.72
C SER A 257 -17.86 -4.61 -2.29
N SER A 258 -17.41 -5.32 -1.30
CA SER A 258 -17.54 -4.95 0.13
C SER A 258 -16.18 -4.81 0.83
N TYR A 259 -15.17 -4.32 0.11
CA TYR A 259 -13.85 -4.10 0.67
C TYR A 259 -13.88 -3.01 1.77
N PRO A 260 -13.28 -3.20 2.95
CA PRO A 260 -12.31 -4.25 3.30
C PRO A 260 -12.91 -5.54 3.90
N VAL A 261 -14.23 -5.65 4.04
CA VAL A 261 -14.88 -6.76 4.75
C VAL A 261 -14.70 -8.10 4.02
N ASN A 262 -14.82 -8.09 2.67
CA ASN A 262 -14.60 -9.30 1.86
C ASN A 262 -13.13 -9.78 1.94
N ALA A 263 -12.16 -8.86 2.02
CA ALA A 263 -10.76 -9.22 2.20
C ALA A 263 -10.48 -9.78 3.61
N LYS A 264 -11.10 -9.21 4.66
CA LYS A 264 -11.05 -9.79 6.02
C LYS A 264 -11.62 -11.20 6.04
N TYR A 265 -12.72 -11.43 5.32
CA TYR A 265 -13.30 -12.76 5.18
C TYR A 265 -12.35 -13.75 4.46
N ALA A 266 -11.75 -13.31 3.36
CA ALA A 266 -10.78 -14.13 2.63
C ALA A 266 -9.58 -14.49 3.51
N LEU A 267 -9.00 -13.52 4.21
CA LEU A 267 -7.88 -13.74 5.13
C LEU A 267 -8.25 -14.69 6.28
N GLN A 268 -9.46 -14.57 6.84
CA GLN A 268 -9.97 -15.50 7.86
C GLN A 268 -10.03 -16.93 7.29
N LYS A 269 -10.49 -17.13 6.06
CA LYS A 269 -10.52 -18.43 5.38
C LYS A 269 -9.12 -18.97 5.08
N MET A 270 -8.14 -18.09 4.91
CA MET A 270 -6.72 -18.45 4.72
C MET A 270 -5.95 -18.61 6.04
N GLY A 271 -6.65 -18.63 7.18
CA GLY A 271 -6.07 -18.97 8.48
C GLY A 271 -5.61 -17.77 9.33
N VAL A 272 -5.83 -16.52 8.90
CA VAL A 272 -5.55 -15.34 9.74
C VAL A 272 -6.68 -15.18 10.77
N PRO A 273 -6.41 -15.22 12.09
CA PRO A 273 -7.44 -15.23 13.12
C PRO A 273 -8.00 -13.84 13.39
N MET A 274 -8.79 -13.28 12.47
CA MET A 274 -9.41 -11.96 12.61
C MET A 274 -10.93 -12.03 12.51
N THR A 275 -11.61 -11.04 13.10
CA THR A 275 -13.04 -10.83 12.89
C THR A 275 -13.29 -10.09 11.57
N LEU A 276 -14.54 -10.06 11.13
CA LEU A 276 -14.95 -9.26 9.97
C LEU A 276 -15.20 -7.79 10.31
N HIS A 277 -15.04 -7.41 11.57
CA HIS A 277 -15.38 -6.07 12.05
C HIS A 277 -14.64 -4.99 11.25
N SER A 278 -15.38 -3.98 10.84
CA SER A 278 -14.87 -2.81 10.10
C SER A 278 -15.54 -1.56 10.65
N ARG A 279 -14.78 -0.49 10.79
CA ARG A 279 -15.28 0.83 11.19
C ARG A 279 -15.83 1.61 9.99
N ARG A 280 -15.49 1.15 8.76
CA ARG A 280 -15.90 1.80 7.51
C ARG A 280 -17.21 1.24 6.97
N LEU A 281 -17.41 -0.07 7.07
CA LEU A 281 -18.57 -0.77 6.51
C LEU A 281 -19.23 -1.65 7.56
N ASP A 282 -20.56 -1.79 7.45
CA ASP A 282 -21.31 -2.76 8.22
C ASP A 282 -21.03 -4.18 7.72
N TRP A 283 -20.13 -4.87 8.40
CA TRP A 283 -19.69 -6.22 8.06
C TRP A 283 -20.81 -7.26 8.06
N LYS A 284 -21.92 -7.01 8.78
CA LYS A 284 -23.10 -7.90 8.82
C LYS A 284 -23.82 -7.95 7.48
N LYS A 285 -23.60 -6.97 6.61
CA LYS A 285 -24.16 -6.91 5.27
C LYS A 285 -23.40 -7.72 4.23
N LEU A 286 -22.28 -8.37 4.60
CA LEU A 286 -21.56 -9.26 3.69
C LEU A 286 -22.46 -10.43 3.30
N THR A 287 -22.87 -10.45 2.04
CA THR A 287 -23.84 -11.43 1.50
C THR A 287 -23.23 -12.83 1.34
N VAL A 288 -24.09 -13.83 1.19
CA VAL A 288 -23.65 -15.20 0.86
C VAL A 288 -22.91 -15.24 -0.47
N ALA A 289 -23.39 -14.53 -1.48
CA ALA A 289 -22.72 -14.45 -2.80
C ALA A 289 -21.30 -13.89 -2.67
N GLN A 290 -21.10 -12.77 -1.95
CA GLN A 290 -19.77 -12.18 -1.73
C GLN A 290 -18.82 -13.09 -0.96
N ARG A 291 -19.33 -13.91 -0.03
CA ARG A 291 -18.53 -14.94 0.65
C ARG A 291 -18.10 -16.05 -0.33
N MET A 292 -19.02 -16.50 -1.17
CA MET A 292 -18.73 -17.50 -2.21
C MET A 292 -17.72 -16.97 -3.23
N GLU A 293 -17.83 -15.72 -3.66
CA GLU A 293 -16.86 -15.05 -4.54
C GLU A 293 -15.45 -15.05 -3.95
N ALA A 294 -15.31 -14.69 -2.67
CA ALA A 294 -14.03 -14.73 -1.97
C ALA A 294 -13.45 -16.17 -1.86
N GLU A 295 -14.28 -17.16 -1.53
CA GLU A 295 -13.86 -18.56 -1.46
C GLU A 295 -13.50 -19.14 -2.83
N GLN A 296 -14.21 -18.74 -3.91
CA GLN A 296 -13.88 -19.12 -5.28
C GLN A 296 -12.55 -18.50 -5.70
N LEU A 297 -12.32 -17.21 -5.37
CA LEU A 297 -11.05 -16.55 -5.62
C LEU A 297 -9.87 -17.26 -4.94
N ILE A 298 -10.02 -17.66 -3.67
CA ILE A 298 -8.98 -18.40 -2.93
C ILE A 298 -8.65 -19.72 -3.64
N ARG A 299 -9.67 -20.51 -4.06
CA ARG A 299 -9.44 -21.78 -4.77
C ARG A 299 -8.77 -21.56 -6.13
N LEU A 300 -9.27 -20.61 -6.92
CA LEU A 300 -8.68 -20.27 -8.22
C LEU A 300 -7.22 -19.80 -8.06
N SER A 301 -6.93 -18.97 -7.06
CA SER A 301 -5.56 -18.53 -6.79
C SER A 301 -4.64 -19.71 -6.46
N ALA A 302 -5.11 -20.65 -5.65
CA ALA A 302 -4.35 -21.84 -5.31
C ALA A 302 -4.05 -22.73 -6.53
N GLU A 303 -5.02 -22.93 -7.42
CA GLU A 303 -4.84 -23.69 -8.68
C GLU A 303 -3.78 -23.02 -9.57
N VAL A 304 -3.83 -21.68 -9.70
CA VAL A 304 -2.86 -20.92 -10.50
C VAL A 304 -1.47 -20.93 -9.87
N GLU A 305 -1.36 -20.86 -8.54
CA GLU A 305 -0.08 -21.02 -7.83
C GLU A 305 0.55 -22.39 -8.15
N ASP A 306 -0.23 -23.48 -8.13
CA ASP A 306 0.25 -24.82 -8.48
C ASP A 306 0.71 -24.89 -9.95
N GLU A 307 -0.05 -24.31 -10.90
CA GLU A 307 0.32 -24.26 -12.32
C GLU A 307 1.61 -23.48 -12.58
N LEU A 308 1.88 -22.45 -11.78
CA LEU A 308 3.10 -21.64 -11.86
C LEU A 308 4.28 -22.25 -11.10
N GLY A 309 4.05 -23.32 -10.32
CA GLY A 309 5.08 -23.95 -9.48
C GLY A 309 5.48 -23.10 -8.27
N ILE A 310 4.56 -22.29 -7.75
CA ILE A 310 4.78 -21.49 -6.54
C ILE A 310 4.64 -22.40 -5.32
N ALA A 311 5.70 -22.52 -4.53
CA ALA A 311 5.68 -23.29 -3.28
C ALA A 311 4.75 -22.63 -2.25
N ARG A 312 3.98 -23.43 -1.55
CA ARG A 312 3.10 -22.98 -0.45
C ARG A 312 3.75 -23.12 0.90
#